data_8a3a36fa804325b2d9d3c15738fc2fbc
#
_entry.id   8a3a36fa804325b2d9d3c15738fc2fbc
#
_cell.length_a   1.000
_cell.length_b   1.000
_cell.length_c   1.000
_cell.angle_alpha   90.00
_cell.angle_beta   90.00
_cell.angle_gamma   90.00
#
_symmetry.space_group_name_H-M   'P 1'
#
loop_
_entity.id
_entity.type
_entity.pdbx_description
1 polymer ?
#
loop_
_entity_poly.entity_id
_entity_poly.type
_entity_poly.pdbx_seq_one_letter_code
_entity_poly.pdbx_strand_id
1 'polypeptide(L)'
;MDFIKNSLLSNNIVYTEDEDWCYIAKQNLTVDQGWKIHISTQLKDYKKIFRILLPFLIKHQYCFKVCKNIHRLKKINSPREISPTANKFITIYNNSSGEARSAILDLVSLLAEFKAPRILTDFQCGRHSPVHYRFGAFKKIRRYDKQNKKLLYLIKDNTGNFVEDKRLNYPILPTYVKPLFTNQELEDYFLVDVKTQSQSNTPITNYNMECILKKSNRGNVYRASLSSTHQKVIIKQCRPFLSYDFEGKYYANDELRNEALLLQSFESKTYTGYFIEDFYISDDYFVVQDFIDGVDLLNFLKQSNIDTNKRIGIMNKIVDILNDIHSEGYKIGDLSPSNFLYSSKTDDVFLIDLENLEPIMTTVRNVHTPFFVNPDVDLKQSTIGQVYFALCMLGYSIFTSGTLKFLKGDSKYHITVLNKIEQLLELSHTQGQLTDEQLFWLQYLLNLSQTNNLVKIKKIEEHKYDYKTECNSVLRFLLDKTVNSEGRITSSTEFGNFVSNLSFQHGIAGLLFPLNKLYHPELDSKILSIINN
;
A
#
# COMPACT_ATOMS: atom_id res chain seq x y z
N MET A 1 -10.18 10.06 -24.56
CA MET A 1 -11.25 9.03 -24.60
C MET A 1 -10.63 7.67 -24.40
N ASP A 2 -11.30 6.76 -23.66
CA ASP A 2 -10.72 5.45 -23.30
C ASP A 2 -10.65 4.53 -24.54
N PHE A 3 -9.50 3.84 -24.74
CA PHE A 3 -9.26 2.97 -25.88
C PHE A 3 -10.32 1.86 -26.03
N ILE A 4 -10.75 1.26 -24.90
CA ILE A 4 -11.73 0.15 -24.91
C ILE A 4 -13.07 0.65 -25.44
N LYS A 5 -13.60 1.75 -24.90
CA LYS A 5 -14.87 2.33 -25.34
C LYS A 5 -14.82 2.81 -26.80
N ASN A 6 -13.72 3.44 -27.19
CA ASN A 6 -13.54 3.85 -28.59
C ASN A 6 -13.56 2.66 -29.55
N SER A 7 -12.90 1.56 -29.18
CA SER A 7 -12.91 0.34 -30.00
C SER A 7 -14.30 -0.29 -30.09
N LEU A 8 -15.12 -0.24 -29.04
CA LEU A 8 -16.50 -0.71 -29.07
C LEU A 8 -17.36 0.17 -30.01
N LEU A 9 -17.27 1.48 -29.86
CA LEU A 9 -18.03 2.46 -30.66
C LEU A 9 -17.65 2.43 -32.14
N SER A 10 -16.35 2.36 -32.46
CA SER A 10 -15.87 2.30 -33.85
C SER A 10 -16.28 1.01 -34.59
N ASN A 11 -16.63 -0.03 -33.86
CA ASN A 11 -17.18 -1.28 -34.42
C ASN A 11 -18.71 -1.35 -34.31
N ASN A 12 -19.40 -0.23 -34.03
CA ASN A 12 -20.86 -0.16 -33.88
C ASN A 12 -21.43 -1.15 -32.86
N ILE A 13 -20.70 -1.38 -31.76
CA ILE A 13 -21.13 -2.32 -30.72
C ILE A 13 -21.95 -1.58 -29.68
N VAL A 14 -23.21 -2.04 -29.52
CA VAL A 14 -24.08 -1.61 -28.42
C VAL A 14 -23.65 -2.32 -27.14
N TYR A 15 -23.47 -1.58 -26.08
CA TYR A 15 -23.12 -2.11 -24.76
C TYR A 15 -23.86 -1.37 -23.64
N THR A 16 -24.01 -2.03 -22.51
CA THR A 16 -24.39 -1.43 -21.24
C THR A 16 -23.19 -1.38 -20.31
N GLU A 17 -23.18 -0.50 -19.31
CA GLU A 17 -22.05 -0.41 -18.40
C GLU A 17 -22.47 -0.21 -16.95
N ASP A 18 -21.64 -0.70 -16.02
CA ASP A 18 -21.69 -0.35 -14.61
C ASP A 18 -20.41 0.44 -14.20
N GLU A 19 -20.10 0.50 -12.91
CA GLU A 19 -18.89 1.17 -12.43
C GLU A 19 -17.60 0.53 -12.96
N ASP A 20 -17.61 -0.78 -13.18
CA ASP A 20 -16.41 -1.61 -13.42
C ASP A 20 -16.31 -2.16 -14.84
N TRP A 21 -17.44 -2.40 -15.52
CA TRP A 21 -17.49 -3.23 -16.73
C TRP A 21 -18.36 -2.63 -17.83
N CYS A 22 -17.96 -2.88 -19.08
CA CYS A 22 -18.84 -2.80 -20.25
C CYS A 22 -19.37 -4.19 -20.59
N TYR A 23 -20.68 -4.35 -20.75
CA TYR A 23 -21.38 -5.61 -21.04
C TYR A 23 -21.91 -5.62 -22.46
N ILE A 24 -21.54 -6.63 -23.22
CA ILE A 24 -21.94 -6.84 -24.61
C ILE A 24 -22.79 -8.12 -24.69
N ALA A 25 -24.05 -7.96 -25.07
CA ALA A 25 -24.98 -9.07 -25.29
C ALA A 25 -25.27 -9.24 -26.78
N LYS A 26 -24.62 -10.22 -27.41
CA LYS A 26 -24.79 -10.52 -28.85
C LYS A 26 -25.77 -11.68 -29.11
N GLN A 27 -25.95 -12.56 -28.13
CA GLN A 27 -26.92 -13.65 -28.13
C GLN A 27 -27.68 -13.72 -26.81
N ASN A 28 -28.80 -14.39 -26.79
CA ASN A 28 -29.50 -14.64 -25.54
C ASN A 28 -28.79 -15.73 -24.74
N LEU A 29 -28.37 -15.41 -23.52
CA LEU A 29 -27.91 -16.41 -22.58
C LEU A 29 -29.14 -17.16 -22.05
N THR A 30 -29.20 -18.46 -22.34
CA THR A 30 -30.31 -19.32 -21.94
C THR A 30 -30.12 -19.93 -20.56
N VAL A 31 -28.92 -19.76 -19.99
CA VAL A 31 -28.54 -20.32 -18.69
C VAL A 31 -28.07 -19.22 -17.71
N ASP A 32 -28.34 -19.41 -16.42
CA ASP A 32 -27.94 -18.47 -15.36
C ASP A 32 -26.56 -18.79 -14.75
N GLN A 33 -25.99 -19.94 -15.07
CA GLN A 33 -24.69 -20.44 -14.65
C GLN A 33 -24.09 -21.39 -15.68
N GLY A 34 -22.78 -21.53 -15.67
CA GLY A 34 -22.08 -22.40 -16.62
C GLY A 34 -20.58 -22.10 -16.67
N TRP A 35 -19.96 -22.55 -17.77
CA TRP A 35 -18.58 -22.30 -18.02
C TRP A 35 -18.34 -20.86 -18.50
N LYS A 36 -17.46 -20.17 -17.81
CA LYS A 36 -16.95 -18.83 -18.18
C LYS A 36 -15.52 -18.93 -18.62
N ILE A 37 -15.19 -18.21 -19.67
CA ILE A 37 -13.80 -18.03 -20.09
C ILE A 37 -13.38 -16.64 -19.64
N HIS A 38 -12.25 -16.55 -18.96
CA HIS A 38 -11.64 -15.29 -18.57
C HIS A 38 -10.32 -15.09 -19.32
N ILE A 39 -10.15 -13.93 -19.88
CA ILE A 39 -8.89 -13.53 -20.50
C ILE A 39 -8.16 -12.60 -19.55
N SER A 40 -6.94 -12.98 -19.20
CA SER A 40 -6.00 -12.11 -18.51
C SER A 40 -5.10 -11.37 -19.50
N THR A 41 -4.41 -10.33 -19.06
CA THR A 41 -3.47 -9.57 -19.89
C THR A 41 -2.42 -8.89 -19.03
N GLN A 42 -1.20 -8.75 -19.53
CA GLN A 42 -0.27 -7.77 -19.01
C GLN A 42 -0.76 -6.35 -19.36
N LEU A 43 -0.42 -5.38 -18.54
CA LEU A 43 -0.82 -3.98 -18.80
C LEU A 43 -0.31 -3.47 -20.15
N LYS A 44 0.89 -3.87 -20.58
CA LYS A 44 1.48 -3.48 -21.88
C LYS A 44 0.75 -4.06 -23.09
N ASP A 45 0.11 -5.23 -22.96
CA ASP A 45 -0.43 -6.01 -24.08
C ASP A 45 -1.95 -5.83 -24.27
N TYR A 46 -2.67 -5.20 -23.33
CA TYR A 46 -4.13 -5.15 -23.34
C TYR A 46 -4.74 -4.60 -24.65
N LYS A 47 -4.07 -3.61 -25.27
CA LYS A 47 -4.55 -3.03 -26.53
C LYS A 47 -4.44 -4.02 -27.69
N LYS A 48 -3.33 -4.77 -27.75
CA LYS A 48 -3.08 -5.78 -28.78
C LYS A 48 -4.07 -6.93 -28.63
N ILE A 49 -4.17 -7.49 -27.41
CA ILE A 49 -5.12 -8.55 -27.08
C ILE A 49 -6.56 -8.13 -27.43
N PHE A 50 -6.98 -6.92 -27.04
CA PHE A 50 -8.34 -6.47 -27.31
C PHE A 50 -8.62 -6.30 -28.82
N ARG A 51 -7.66 -5.79 -29.60
CA ARG A 51 -7.79 -5.66 -31.06
C ARG A 51 -7.93 -7.02 -31.76
N ILE A 52 -7.26 -8.04 -31.27
CA ILE A 52 -7.35 -9.41 -31.81
C ILE A 52 -8.67 -10.06 -31.40
N LEU A 53 -9.06 -9.92 -30.14
CA LEU A 53 -10.23 -10.59 -29.60
C LEU A 53 -11.55 -9.99 -30.05
N LEU A 54 -11.65 -8.67 -30.18
CA LEU A 54 -12.93 -8.01 -30.46
C LEU A 54 -13.57 -8.50 -31.76
N PRO A 55 -12.87 -8.58 -32.92
CA PRO A 55 -13.44 -9.15 -34.14
C PRO A 55 -13.87 -10.62 -33.98
N PHE A 56 -13.08 -11.43 -33.28
CA PHE A 56 -13.42 -12.82 -32.98
C PHE A 56 -14.71 -12.93 -32.17
N LEU A 57 -14.84 -12.19 -31.09
CA LEU A 57 -16.01 -12.21 -30.22
C LEU A 57 -17.28 -11.74 -30.93
N ILE A 58 -17.16 -10.76 -31.84
CA ILE A 58 -18.28 -10.27 -32.68
C ILE A 58 -18.69 -11.32 -33.70
N LYS A 59 -17.72 -11.87 -34.45
CA LYS A 59 -17.96 -12.87 -35.47
C LYS A 59 -18.72 -14.09 -34.94
N HIS A 60 -18.33 -14.56 -33.77
CA HIS A 60 -18.95 -15.71 -33.09
C HIS A 60 -20.15 -15.33 -32.19
N GLN A 61 -20.54 -14.05 -32.17
CA GLN A 61 -21.70 -13.53 -31.42
C GLN A 61 -21.67 -13.85 -29.92
N TYR A 62 -20.49 -13.92 -29.31
CA TYR A 62 -20.38 -14.20 -27.87
C TYR A 62 -20.96 -13.08 -27.01
N CYS A 63 -21.59 -13.46 -25.90
CA CYS A 63 -21.86 -12.57 -24.80
C CYS A 63 -20.60 -12.40 -23.96
N PHE A 64 -20.17 -11.17 -23.72
CA PHE A 64 -18.97 -10.92 -22.93
C PHE A 64 -19.05 -9.62 -22.19
N LYS A 65 -18.17 -9.47 -21.21
CA LYS A 65 -17.88 -8.18 -20.58
C LYS A 65 -16.39 -7.90 -20.62
N VAL A 66 -16.03 -6.64 -20.65
CA VAL A 66 -14.64 -6.16 -20.62
C VAL A 66 -14.50 -5.06 -19.57
N CYS A 67 -13.31 -4.89 -19.00
CA CYS A 67 -13.00 -3.76 -18.13
C CYS A 67 -13.46 -2.45 -18.74
N LYS A 68 -14.18 -1.62 -17.97
CA LYS A 68 -14.78 -0.37 -18.45
C LYS A 68 -13.75 0.61 -19.01
N ASN A 69 -12.56 0.65 -18.40
CA ASN A 69 -11.50 1.58 -18.77
C ASN A 69 -10.14 1.13 -18.26
N ILE A 70 -9.12 1.88 -18.63
CA ILE A 70 -7.72 1.65 -18.26
C ILE A 70 -7.48 1.71 -16.73
N HIS A 71 -8.20 2.57 -16.00
CA HIS A 71 -8.06 2.67 -14.55
C HIS A 71 -8.57 1.40 -13.85
N ARG A 72 -9.70 0.86 -14.33
CA ARG A 72 -10.22 -0.42 -13.83
C ARG A 72 -9.25 -1.56 -14.15
N LEU A 73 -8.70 -1.62 -15.36
CA LEU A 73 -7.70 -2.60 -15.74
C LEU A 73 -6.48 -2.54 -14.83
N LYS A 74 -5.93 -1.34 -14.60
CA LYS A 74 -4.79 -1.15 -13.70
C LYS A 74 -5.10 -1.62 -12.27
N LYS A 75 -6.31 -1.34 -11.78
CA LYS A 75 -6.75 -1.77 -10.45
C LYS A 75 -6.78 -3.28 -10.31
N ILE A 76 -7.43 -4.00 -11.23
CA ILE A 76 -7.54 -5.48 -11.14
C ILE A 76 -6.25 -6.22 -11.44
N ASN A 77 -5.32 -5.60 -12.18
CA ASN A 77 -3.99 -6.15 -12.44
C ASN A 77 -2.94 -5.69 -11.40
N SER A 78 -3.38 -4.89 -10.41
CA SER A 78 -2.46 -4.44 -9.37
C SER A 78 -1.84 -5.63 -8.62
N PRO A 79 -0.53 -5.64 -8.38
CA PRO A 79 0.12 -6.64 -7.52
C PRO A 79 -0.50 -6.72 -6.13
N ARG A 80 -1.09 -5.63 -5.62
CA ARG A 80 -1.74 -5.56 -4.30
C ARG A 80 -3.23 -5.95 -4.31
N GLU A 81 -3.81 -6.26 -5.47
CA GLU A 81 -5.23 -6.64 -5.57
C GLU A 81 -5.49 -7.98 -4.86
N ILE A 82 -6.60 -8.06 -4.13
CA ILE A 82 -7.02 -9.26 -3.38
C ILE A 82 -8.40 -9.78 -3.80
N SER A 83 -9.07 -9.07 -4.72
CA SER A 83 -10.44 -9.44 -5.12
C SER A 83 -10.47 -10.67 -6.03
N PRO A 84 -11.58 -11.42 -6.04
CA PRO A 84 -11.79 -12.52 -6.99
C PRO A 84 -11.83 -12.10 -8.46
N THR A 85 -11.80 -10.79 -8.74
CA THR A 85 -11.74 -10.23 -10.10
C THR A 85 -10.31 -9.93 -10.56
N ALA A 86 -9.29 -10.18 -9.72
CA ALA A 86 -7.90 -9.97 -10.07
C ALA A 86 -7.56 -10.63 -11.42
N ASN A 87 -6.88 -9.89 -12.27
CA ASN A 87 -6.40 -10.26 -13.60
C ASN A 87 -7.49 -10.60 -14.64
N LYS A 88 -8.78 -10.43 -14.36
CA LYS A 88 -9.89 -10.74 -15.30
C LYS A 88 -10.17 -9.55 -16.20
N PHE A 89 -9.47 -9.46 -17.33
CA PHE A 89 -9.65 -8.38 -18.32
C PHE A 89 -10.97 -8.50 -19.07
N ILE A 90 -11.24 -9.69 -19.64
CA ILE A 90 -12.47 -10.02 -20.38
C ILE A 90 -13.10 -11.28 -19.75
N THR A 91 -14.42 -11.33 -19.70
CA THR A 91 -15.19 -12.53 -19.35
C THR A 91 -16.16 -12.88 -20.47
N ILE A 92 -16.08 -14.10 -21.00
CA ILE A 92 -16.95 -14.63 -22.05
C ILE A 92 -17.90 -15.65 -21.41
N TYR A 93 -19.16 -15.59 -21.78
CA TYR A 93 -20.22 -16.46 -21.26
C TYR A 93 -20.68 -17.42 -22.36
N ASN A 94 -20.84 -18.69 -22.01
CA ASN A 94 -21.17 -19.76 -22.94
C ASN A 94 -22.45 -20.48 -22.52
N ASN A 95 -23.33 -20.80 -23.45
CA ASN A 95 -24.59 -21.51 -23.17
C ASN A 95 -24.41 -23.00 -22.91
N SER A 96 -23.32 -23.60 -23.38
CA SER A 96 -23.04 -25.03 -23.19
C SER A 96 -21.56 -25.32 -22.95
N SER A 97 -21.27 -26.51 -22.44
CA SER A 97 -19.89 -26.99 -22.30
C SER A 97 -19.18 -27.20 -23.65
N GLY A 98 -19.93 -27.62 -24.69
CA GLY A 98 -19.39 -27.77 -26.04
C GLY A 98 -18.95 -26.41 -26.62
N GLU A 99 -19.80 -25.38 -26.50
CA GLU A 99 -19.47 -24.02 -26.91
C GLU A 99 -18.22 -23.49 -26.17
N ALA A 100 -18.19 -23.66 -24.86
CA ALA A 100 -17.06 -23.21 -24.03
C ALA A 100 -15.75 -23.92 -24.45
N ARG A 101 -15.82 -25.24 -24.70
CA ARG A 101 -14.66 -26.04 -25.12
C ARG A 101 -14.10 -25.57 -26.45
N SER A 102 -14.96 -25.41 -27.49
CA SER A 102 -14.54 -24.90 -28.79
C SER A 102 -13.92 -23.52 -28.70
N ALA A 103 -14.60 -22.60 -27.99
CA ALA A 103 -14.11 -21.25 -27.78
C ALA A 103 -12.73 -21.20 -27.09
N ILE A 104 -12.49 -22.07 -26.09
CA ILE A 104 -11.19 -22.14 -25.40
C ILE A 104 -10.08 -22.54 -26.37
N LEU A 105 -10.28 -23.59 -27.19
CA LEU A 105 -9.27 -24.05 -28.13
C LEU A 105 -8.92 -22.98 -29.17
N ASP A 106 -9.94 -22.31 -29.72
CA ASP A 106 -9.74 -21.19 -30.65
C ASP A 106 -8.99 -20.03 -30.00
N LEU A 107 -9.38 -19.65 -28.76
CA LEU A 107 -8.76 -18.54 -28.02
C LEU A 107 -7.31 -18.84 -27.62
N VAL A 108 -6.99 -20.07 -27.24
CA VAL A 108 -5.62 -20.49 -26.93
C VAL A 108 -4.74 -20.36 -28.17
N SER A 109 -5.20 -20.81 -29.31
CA SER A 109 -4.50 -20.66 -30.60
C SER A 109 -4.34 -19.18 -30.98
N LEU A 110 -5.42 -18.39 -30.85
CA LEU A 110 -5.44 -16.96 -31.22
C LEU A 110 -4.49 -16.11 -30.38
N LEU A 111 -4.31 -16.46 -29.10
CA LEU A 111 -3.52 -15.72 -28.12
C LEU A 111 -2.20 -16.41 -27.75
N ALA A 112 -1.73 -17.38 -28.55
CA ALA A 112 -0.56 -18.20 -28.24
C ALA A 112 0.75 -17.40 -28.04
N GLU A 113 0.88 -16.23 -28.68
CA GLU A 113 2.07 -15.38 -28.55
C GLU A 113 2.11 -14.57 -27.24
N PHE A 114 0.98 -14.46 -26.52
CA PHE A 114 0.90 -13.64 -25.32
C PHE A 114 1.11 -14.45 -24.06
N LYS A 115 1.84 -13.84 -23.12
CA LYS A 115 1.99 -14.34 -21.75
C LYS A 115 1.28 -13.38 -20.80
N ALA A 116 0.55 -13.92 -19.83
CA ALA A 116 -0.27 -13.11 -18.95
C ALA A 116 -0.28 -13.62 -17.50
N PRO A 117 -0.62 -12.76 -16.51
CA PRO A 117 -0.70 -13.17 -15.13
C PRO A 117 -1.82 -14.19 -14.91
N ARG A 118 -1.58 -15.12 -14.00
CA ARG A 118 -2.52 -16.17 -13.63
C ARG A 118 -3.75 -15.60 -12.92
N ILE A 119 -4.93 -16.11 -13.26
CA ILE A 119 -6.17 -15.87 -12.52
C ILE A 119 -6.32 -16.99 -11.49
N LEU A 120 -6.07 -16.71 -10.22
CA LEU A 120 -5.94 -17.75 -9.19
C LEU A 120 -7.19 -18.60 -8.98
N THR A 121 -8.38 -18.05 -9.21
CA THR A 121 -9.67 -18.75 -9.04
C THR A 121 -10.02 -19.70 -10.19
N ASP A 122 -9.22 -19.73 -11.27
CA ASP A 122 -9.58 -20.32 -12.55
C ASP A 122 -8.54 -21.34 -13.01
N PHE A 123 -8.96 -22.32 -13.82
CA PHE A 123 -8.05 -23.23 -14.54
C PHE A 123 -7.40 -22.47 -15.69
N GLN A 124 -6.07 -22.53 -15.80
CA GLN A 124 -5.30 -21.89 -16.86
C GLN A 124 -5.07 -22.86 -18.02
N CYS A 125 -5.26 -22.42 -19.25
CA CYS A 125 -5.09 -23.21 -20.47
C CYS A 125 -3.64 -23.17 -20.95
N GLY A 126 -2.74 -23.84 -20.24
CA GLY A 126 -1.32 -23.88 -20.53
C GLY A 126 -0.50 -22.85 -19.77
N ARG A 127 0.81 -23.08 -19.74
CA ARG A 127 1.77 -22.25 -19.00
C ARG A 127 1.76 -20.83 -19.55
N HIS A 128 1.47 -19.85 -18.69
CA HIS A 128 1.38 -18.41 -19.01
C HIS A 128 0.28 -17.99 -19.99
N SER A 129 -0.59 -18.91 -20.41
CA SER A 129 -1.68 -18.58 -21.32
C SER A 129 -2.56 -17.46 -20.76
N PRO A 130 -2.98 -16.48 -21.56
CA PRO A 130 -4.02 -15.51 -21.19
C PRO A 130 -5.39 -16.14 -20.92
N VAL A 131 -5.64 -17.35 -21.44
CA VAL A 131 -6.95 -18.02 -21.42
C VAL A 131 -7.10 -18.84 -20.16
N HIS A 132 -8.19 -18.56 -19.44
CA HIS A 132 -8.57 -19.26 -18.22
C HIS A 132 -10.05 -19.63 -18.28
N TYR A 133 -10.45 -20.64 -17.53
CA TYR A 133 -11.87 -21.02 -17.47
C TYR A 133 -12.27 -21.48 -16.08
N ARG A 134 -13.55 -21.27 -15.74
CA ARG A 134 -14.16 -21.79 -14.52
C ARG A 134 -15.66 -21.96 -14.70
N PHE A 135 -16.26 -22.88 -13.90
CA PHE A 135 -17.70 -22.97 -13.73
C PHE A 135 -18.20 -21.97 -12.67
N GLY A 136 -19.34 -21.32 -12.89
CA GLY A 136 -19.94 -20.42 -11.90
C GLY A 136 -21.14 -19.61 -12.39
N ALA A 137 -21.74 -18.81 -11.53
CA ALA A 137 -22.93 -18.01 -11.82
C ALA A 137 -22.68 -16.93 -12.88
N PHE A 138 -23.58 -16.74 -13.82
CA PHE A 138 -23.62 -15.61 -14.76
C PHE A 138 -24.36 -14.43 -14.15
N LYS A 139 -25.45 -14.68 -13.44
CA LYS A 139 -26.18 -13.69 -12.66
C LYS A 139 -25.69 -13.61 -11.22
N LYS A 140 -25.70 -12.41 -10.65
CA LYS A 140 -25.26 -12.15 -9.26
C LYS A 140 -26.36 -12.58 -8.28
N ILE A 141 -26.49 -13.88 -7.99
CA ILE A 141 -27.35 -14.38 -6.91
C ILE A 141 -26.56 -14.35 -5.61
N ARG A 142 -27.08 -13.67 -4.59
CA ARG A 142 -26.36 -13.43 -3.33
C ARG A 142 -27.24 -13.76 -2.14
N ARG A 143 -26.62 -14.30 -1.07
CA ARG A 143 -27.24 -14.50 0.24
C ARG A 143 -26.26 -14.03 1.31
N TYR A 144 -26.76 -13.29 2.30
CA TYR A 144 -25.93 -12.92 3.45
C TYR A 144 -25.97 -14.07 4.49
N ASP A 145 -24.79 -14.62 4.78
CA ASP A 145 -24.61 -15.60 5.86
C ASP A 145 -24.45 -14.84 7.17
N LYS A 146 -25.47 -14.92 8.02
CA LYS A 146 -25.50 -14.22 9.31
C LYS A 146 -24.50 -14.79 10.32
N GLN A 147 -24.22 -16.10 10.28
CA GLN A 147 -23.30 -16.76 11.20
C GLN A 147 -21.85 -16.33 10.94
N ASN A 148 -21.45 -16.36 9.69
CA ASN A 148 -20.08 -16.03 9.28
C ASN A 148 -19.91 -14.54 8.88
N LYS A 149 -20.97 -13.73 8.99
CA LYS A 149 -21.00 -12.31 8.59
C LYS A 149 -20.44 -12.07 7.17
N LYS A 150 -20.77 -12.98 6.24
CA LYS A 150 -20.20 -13.03 4.90
C LYS A 150 -21.28 -13.01 3.83
N LEU A 151 -21.02 -12.26 2.73
CA LEU A 151 -21.87 -12.29 1.55
C LEU A 151 -21.47 -13.48 0.67
N LEU A 152 -22.38 -14.45 0.50
CA LEU A 152 -22.18 -15.63 -0.34
C LEU A 152 -22.69 -15.37 -1.75
N TYR A 153 -21.94 -15.80 -2.76
CA TYR A 153 -22.41 -15.94 -4.13
C TYR A 153 -22.92 -17.37 -4.33
N LEU A 154 -24.02 -17.54 -5.04
CA LEU A 154 -24.71 -18.82 -5.14
C LEU A 154 -24.79 -19.31 -6.58
N ILE A 155 -24.70 -20.62 -6.74
CA ILE A 155 -25.00 -21.41 -7.95
C ILE A 155 -26.00 -22.51 -7.58
N LYS A 156 -26.64 -23.11 -8.59
CA LYS A 156 -27.52 -24.28 -8.38
C LYS A 156 -26.71 -25.55 -8.55
N ASP A 157 -26.93 -26.52 -7.69
CA ASP A 157 -26.44 -27.88 -7.86
C ASP A 157 -27.32 -28.66 -8.88
N ASN A 158 -27.04 -29.95 -9.09
CA ASN A 158 -27.79 -30.81 -10.00
C ASN A 158 -29.22 -31.13 -9.55
N THR A 159 -29.56 -30.82 -8.31
CA THR A 159 -30.93 -30.97 -7.77
C THR A 159 -31.70 -29.65 -7.78
N GLY A 160 -31.07 -28.55 -8.21
CA GLY A 160 -31.65 -27.21 -8.25
C GLY A 160 -31.50 -26.40 -6.97
N ASN A 161 -30.83 -26.93 -5.93
CA ASN A 161 -30.60 -26.24 -4.68
C ASN A 161 -29.47 -25.19 -4.82
N PHE A 162 -29.60 -24.09 -4.09
CA PHE A 162 -28.57 -23.06 -4.05
C PHE A 162 -27.43 -23.46 -3.12
N VAL A 163 -26.22 -23.53 -3.67
CA VAL A 163 -24.96 -23.79 -3.00
C VAL A 163 -23.97 -22.65 -3.21
N GLU A 164 -22.94 -22.53 -2.37
CA GLU A 164 -21.93 -21.47 -2.50
C GLU A 164 -21.10 -21.63 -3.78
N ASP A 165 -21.00 -20.57 -4.59
CA ASP A 165 -20.02 -20.40 -5.66
C ASP A 165 -18.67 -20.07 -5.04
N LYS A 166 -17.94 -21.08 -4.56
CA LYS A 166 -16.64 -20.92 -3.87
C LYS A 166 -15.61 -20.29 -4.81
N ARG A 167 -14.95 -19.23 -4.30
CA ARG A 167 -13.91 -18.48 -5.03
C ARG A 167 -12.64 -18.48 -4.20
N LEU A 168 -11.91 -19.58 -4.26
CA LEU A 168 -10.65 -19.77 -3.55
C LEU A 168 -9.47 -19.23 -4.37
N ASN A 169 -8.30 -19.13 -3.77
CA ASN A 169 -7.07 -18.72 -4.47
C ASN A 169 -6.43 -19.88 -5.27
N TYR A 170 -7.22 -20.88 -5.60
CA TYR A 170 -6.92 -21.99 -6.48
C TYR A 170 -8.20 -22.42 -7.20
N PRO A 171 -8.07 -23.01 -8.40
CA PRO A 171 -9.22 -23.49 -9.15
C PRO A 171 -9.98 -24.57 -8.38
N ILE A 172 -11.30 -24.50 -8.39
CA ILE A 172 -12.16 -25.52 -7.81
C ILE A 172 -13.32 -25.81 -8.76
N LEU A 173 -13.62 -27.07 -8.93
CA LEU A 173 -14.78 -27.54 -9.69
C LEU A 173 -15.81 -28.08 -8.69
N PRO A 174 -17.09 -27.66 -8.78
CA PRO A 174 -18.15 -28.28 -7.99
C PRO A 174 -18.25 -29.77 -8.28
N THR A 175 -18.44 -30.59 -7.26
CA THR A 175 -18.41 -32.07 -7.39
C THR A 175 -19.43 -32.67 -8.36
N TYR A 176 -20.50 -31.95 -8.62
CA TYR A 176 -21.57 -32.32 -9.56
C TYR A 176 -21.33 -31.84 -11.00
N VAL A 177 -20.25 -31.10 -11.27
CA VAL A 177 -19.89 -30.60 -12.60
C VAL A 177 -18.78 -31.47 -13.18
N LYS A 178 -19.00 -32.01 -14.37
CA LYS A 178 -17.95 -32.75 -15.10
C LYS A 178 -16.82 -31.80 -15.54
N PRO A 179 -15.55 -32.21 -15.45
CA PRO A 179 -14.42 -31.45 -16.01
C PRO A 179 -14.65 -31.14 -17.49
N LEU A 180 -14.24 -29.95 -17.94
CA LEU A 180 -14.38 -29.54 -19.33
C LEU A 180 -13.37 -30.25 -20.24
N PHE A 181 -12.22 -30.58 -19.69
CA PHE A 181 -11.14 -31.34 -20.35
C PHE A 181 -10.69 -32.48 -19.44
N THR A 182 -10.34 -33.63 -20.02
CA THR A 182 -9.69 -34.75 -19.33
C THR A 182 -8.22 -34.42 -19.07
N ASN A 183 -7.55 -35.17 -18.18
CA ASN A 183 -6.11 -34.97 -17.92
C ASN A 183 -5.29 -35.16 -19.20
N GLN A 184 -5.61 -36.15 -20.03
CA GLN A 184 -4.92 -36.37 -21.30
C GLN A 184 -5.09 -35.18 -22.26
N GLU A 185 -6.28 -34.61 -22.36
CA GLU A 185 -6.53 -33.43 -23.17
C GLU A 185 -5.83 -32.17 -22.65
N LEU A 186 -5.67 -32.04 -21.32
CA LEU A 186 -4.88 -30.96 -20.73
C LEU A 186 -3.39 -31.10 -21.10
N GLU A 187 -2.87 -32.32 -21.15
CA GLU A 187 -1.51 -32.60 -21.62
C GLU A 187 -1.38 -32.32 -23.13
N ASP A 188 -2.30 -32.83 -23.95
CA ASP A 188 -2.24 -32.76 -25.41
C ASP A 188 -2.44 -31.33 -25.94
N TYR A 189 -3.44 -30.59 -25.40
CA TYR A 189 -3.80 -29.27 -25.94
C TYR A 189 -3.07 -28.11 -25.26
N PHE A 190 -2.72 -28.28 -24.00
CA PHE A 190 -2.20 -27.14 -23.20
C PHE A 190 -0.79 -27.37 -22.67
N LEU A 191 -0.17 -28.51 -23.01
CA LEU A 191 1.18 -28.91 -22.56
C LEU A 191 1.31 -28.82 -21.03
N VAL A 192 0.24 -29.14 -20.30
CA VAL A 192 0.23 -29.19 -18.84
C VAL A 192 0.73 -30.56 -18.45
N ASP A 193 1.93 -30.62 -17.90
CA ASP A 193 2.48 -31.86 -17.34
C ASP A 193 1.78 -32.17 -16.00
N VAL A 194 0.75 -33.00 -16.04
CA VAL A 194 -0.04 -33.41 -14.88
C VAL A 194 0.76 -34.37 -14.00
N LYS A 195 1.79 -35.06 -14.53
CA LYS A 195 2.54 -36.10 -13.82
C LYS A 195 3.69 -35.54 -12.96
N THR A 196 4.33 -34.45 -13.40
CA THR A 196 5.47 -33.85 -12.68
C THR A 196 5.06 -33.02 -11.47
N GLN A 197 3.78 -32.63 -11.33
CA GLN A 197 3.32 -31.88 -10.14
C GLN A 197 3.39 -32.68 -8.83
N SER A 198 3.55 -34.00 -8.89
CA SER A 198 3.52 -34.87 -7.71
C SER A 198 4.87 -35.36 -7.19
N GLN A 199 6.01 -35.10 -7.84
CA GLN A 199 7.31 -35.70 -7.47
C GLN A 199 8.55 -34.82 -7.61
N SER A 200 8.46 -33.49 -7.70
CA SER A 200 9.67 -32.68 -7.70
C SER A 200 10.16 -32.41 -6.27
N ASN A 201 11.41 -32.79 -5.96
CA ASN A 201 12.18 -32.24 -4.86
C ASN A 201 12.37 -30.74 -5.13
N THR A 202 11.34 -29.94 -4.84
CA THR A 202 11.43 -28.50 -4.94
C THR A 202 12.00 -27.96 -3.64
N PRO A 203 12.80 -26.87 -3.64
CA PRO A 203 13.35 -26.28 -2.42
C PRO A 203 12.31 -26.02 -1.34
N ILE A 204 11.05 -25.76 -1.72
CA ILE A 204 9.94 -25.53 -0.78
C ILE A 204 9.66 -26.74 0.14
N THR A 205 10.03 -27.96 -0.26
CA THR A 205 9.86 -29.17 0.58
C THR A 205 10.79 -29.20 1.78
N ASN A 206 11.82 -28.36 1.79
CA ASN A 206 12.71 -28.16 2.92
C ASN A 206 12.07 -27.34 4.04
N TYR A 207 10.87 -26.83 3.84
CA TYR A 207 10.17 -25.94 4.75
C TYR A 207 8.82 -26.51 5.20
N ASN A 208 8.57 -26.45 6.50
CA ASN A 208 7.26 -26.72 7.09
C ASN A 208 6.45 -25.42 7.12
N MET A 209 5.44 -25.31 6.24
CA MET A 209 4.58 -24.13 6.15
C MET A 209 3.65 -24.06 7.36
N GLU A 210 3.72 -22.97 8.15
CA GLU A 210 2.91 -22.79 9.35
C GLU A 210 1.62 -22.00 9.06
N CYS A 211 1.76 -20.83 8.46
CA CYS A 211 0.61 -19.98 8.10
C CYS A 211 0.94 -18.98 6.99
N ILE A 212 -0.11 -18.42 6.41
CA ILE A 212 -0.01 -17.30 5.47
C ILE A 212 -0.21 -16.01 6.26
N LEU A 213 0.81 -15.15 6.26
CA LEU A 213 0.76 -13.84 6.90
C LEU A 213 0.09 -12.78 6.03
N LYS A 214 0.34 -12.82 4.72
CA LYS A 214 -0.22 -11.84 3.76
C LYS A 214 -0.58 -12.54 2.45
N LYS A 215 -1.73 -12.15 1.87
CA LYS A 215 -2.19 -12.63 0.55
C LYS A 215 -2.35 -11.45 -0.38
N SER A 216 -1.90 -11.60 -1.63
CA SER A 216 -2.11 -10.61 -2.69
C SER A 216 -2.07 -11.26 -4.07
N ASN A 217 -2.41 -10.50 -5.09
CA ASN A 217 -2.26 -10.93 -6.49
C ASN A 217 -0.78 -11.20 -6.83
N ARG A 218 0.14 -10.37 -6.31
CA ARG A 218 1.58 -10.53 -6.47
C ARG A 218 2.06 -11.90 -5.97
N GLY A 219 1.63 -12.29 -4.78
CA GLY A 219 2.08 -13.51 -4.10
C GLY A 219 1.61 -13.54 -2.66
N ASN A 220 2.07 -14.53 -1.95
CA ASN A 220 1.81 -14.69 -0.53
C ASN A 220 3.11 -14.49 0.26
N VAL A 221 2.96 -14.10 1.52
CA VAL A 221 4.04 -14.12 2.52
C VAL A 221 3.68 -15.20 3.53
N TYR A 222 4.57 -16.14 3.72
CA TYR A 222 4.37 -17.28 4.60
C TYR A 222 5.30 -17.19 5.81
N ARG A 223 4.81 -17.64 6.96
CA ARG A 223 5.66 -18.07 8.05
C ARG A 223 5.85 -19.58 7.92
N ALA A 224 7.10 -20.02 8.01
CA ALA A 224 7.49 -21.41 7.91
C ALA A 224 8.63 -21.71 8.88
N SER A 225 9.01 -22.97 8.98
CA SER A 225 10.23 -23.39 9.67
C SER A 225 11.04 -24.33 8.77
N LEU A 226 12.36 -24.20 8.82
CA LEU A 226 13.28 -25.08 8.13
C LEU A 226 13.15 -26.50 8.71
N SER A 227 12.91 -27.51 7.88
CA SER A 227 12.64 -28.89 8.34
C SER A 227 13.81 -29.51 9.09
N SER A 228 15.05 -29.12 8.75
CA SER A 228 16.27 -29.69 9.35
C SER A 228 16.60 -29.11 10.74
N THR A 229 16.35 -27.81 10.96
CA THR A 229 16.79 -27.09 12.18
C THR A 229 15.63 -26.56 13.01
N HIS A 230 14.41 -26.58 12.49
CA HIS A 230 13.23 -25.90 13.04
C HIS A 230 13.38 -24.36 13.17
N GLN A 231 14.40 -23.78 12.53
CA GLN A 231 14.55 -22.32 12.47
C GLN A 231 13.34 -21.71 11.78
N LYS A 232 12.75 -20.69 12.40
CA LYS A 232 11.63 -19.95 11.82
C LYS A 232 12.12 -19.05 10.69
N VAL A 233 11.35 -19.00 9.61
CA VAL A 233 11.66 -18.21 8.41
C VAL A 233 10.43 -17.52 7.86
N ILE A 234 10.65 -16.48 7.08
CA ILE A 234 9.67 -15.84 6.22
C ILE A 234 9.96 -16.22 4.78
N ILE A 235 8.94 -16.68 4.08
CA ILE A 235 9.01 -17.00 2.64
C ILE A 235 8.10 -16.02 1.89
N LYS A 236 8.69 -15.19 1.05
CA LYS A 236 7.98 -14.25 0.17
C LYS A 236 7.88 -14.85 -1.23
N GLN A 237 6.65 -14.93 -1.77
CA GLN A 237 6.36 -15.42 -3.12
C GLN A 237 6.04 -14.24 -4.03
N CYS A 238 6.53 -14.27 -5.27
CA CYS A 238 6.10 -13.36 -6.32
C CYS A 238 5.75 -14.10 -7.61
N ARG A 239 4.55 -13.85 -8.13
CA ARG A 239 4.03 -14.39 -9.38
C ARG A 239 4.48 -13.56 -10.58
N PRO A 240 4.72 -14.16 -11.75
CA PRO A 240 5.19 -13.46 -12.94
C PRO A 240 4.11 -12.56 -13.57
N PHE A 241 4.56 -11.67 -14.47
CA PHE A 241 3.75 -10.84 -15.38
C PHE A 241 2.86 -9.78 -14.71
N LEU A 242 3.07 -9.47 -13.45
CA LEU A 242 2.39 -8.37 -12.75
C LEU A 242 3.27 -7.13 -12.80
N SER A 243 2.80 -6.11 -13.53
CA SER A 243 3.49 -4.84 -13.70
C SER A 243 2.74 -3.71 -13.01
N TYR A 244 3.46 -2.68 -12.58
CA TYR A 244 2.90 -1.44 -12.03
C TYR A 244 2.60 -0.39 -13.11
N ASP A 245 3.15 -0.56 -14.30
CA ASP A 245 3.03 0.39 -15.41
C ASP A 245 2.54 -0.26 -16.71
N PHE A 246 2.10 0.59 -17.66
CA PHE A 246 1.62 0.14 -18.97
C PHE A 246 2.72 -0.10 -20.00
N GLU A 247 3.96 0.22 -19.66
CA GLU A 247 5.10 0.03 -20.54
C GLU A 247 5.80 -1.31 -20.30
N GLY A 248 5.49 -1.95 -19.16
CA GLY A 248 6.11 -3.20 -18.73
C GLY A 248 7.57 -3.00 -18.35
N LYS A 249 7.89 -1.90 -17.71
CA LYS A 249 9.24 -1.59 -17.22
C LYS A 249 9.45 -2.01 -15.76
N TYR A 250 8.35 -1.99 -14.96
CA TYR A 250 8.40 -2.23 -13.53
C TYR A 250 7.52 -3.42 -13.16
N TYR A 251 8.15 -4.57 -12.94
CA TYR A 251 7.46 -5.79 -12.54
C TYR A 251 7.62 -6.05 -11.05
N ALA A 252 6.61 -6.68 -10.46
CA ALA A 252 6.63 -7.08 -9.06
C ALA A 252 7.75 -8.10 -8.75
N ASN A 253 8.15 -8.92 -9.74
CA ASN A 253 9.27 -9.84 -9.61
C ASN A 253 10.61 -9.12 -9.46
N ASP A 254 10.78 -7.98 -10.16
CA ASP A 254 12.03 -7.23 -10.11
C ASP A 254 12.20 -6.58 -8.73
N GLU A 255 11.10 -6.14 -8.10
CA GLU A 255 11.12 -5.66 -6.72
C GLU A 255 11.58 -6.75 -5.74
N LEU A 256 11.01 -7.97 -5.84
CA LEU A 256 11.40 -9.05 -4.93
C LEU A 256 12.83 -9.55 -5.19
N ARG A 257 13.31 -9.53 -6.45
CA ARG A 257 14.72 -9.80 -6.77
C ARG A 257 15.64 -8.73 -6.19
N ASN A 258 15.25 -7.45 -6.32
CA ASN A 258 16.00 -6.36 -5.71
C ASN A 258 16.05 -6.49 -4.19
N GLU A 259 14.95 -6.90 -3.55
CA GLU A 259 14.93 -7.18 -2.12
C GLU A 259 15.92 -8.29 -1.75
N ALA A 260 15.98 -9.39 -2.51
CA ALA A 260 16.94 -10.48 -2.26
C ALA A 260 18.39 -9.99 -2.35
N LEU A 261 18.73 -9.19 -3.36
CA LEU A 261 20.06 -8.59 -3.50
C LEU A 261 20.39 -7.63 -2.35
N LEU A 262 19.43 -6.83 -1.94
CA LEU A 262 19.61 -5.91 -0.82
C LEU A 262 19.77 -6.66 0.52
N LEU A 263 18.99 -7.70 0.78
CA LEU A 263 19.17 -8.56 1.97
C LEU A 263 20.58 -9.15 2.02
N GLN A 264 21.13 -9.59 0.89
CA GLN A 264 22.50 -10.08 0.80
C GLN A 264 23.52 -8.97 1.07
N SER A 265 23.33 -7.77 0.49
CA SER A 265 24.25 -6.64 0.68
C SER A 265 24.22 -6.06 2.09
N PHE A 266 23.07 -6.21 2.79
CA PHE A 266 22.84 -5.75 4.16
C PHE A 266 23.03 -6.86 5.21
N GLU A 267 23.71 -7.96 4.87
CA GLU A 267 23.90 -9.12 5.77
C GLU A 267 24.57 -8.75 7.10
N SER A 268 25.45 -7.75 7.11
CA SER A 268 26.09 -7.25 8.34
C SER A 268 25.20 -6.37 9.21
N LYS A 269 24.01 -5.97 8.72
CA LYS A 269 23.11 -5.06 9.44
C LYS A 269 22.19 -5.85 10.36
N THR A 270 22.08 -5.41 11.61
CA THR A 270 21.28 -6.09 12.65
C THR A 270 19.80 -5.67 12.66
N TYR A 271 19.44 -4.65 11.90
CA TYR A 271 18.08 -4.10 11.86
C TYR A 271 17.21 -4.66 10.73
N THR A 272 17.66 -5.64 10.00
CA THR A 272 16.90 -6.33 8.95
C THR A 272 17.05 -7.84 9.07
N GLY A 273 16.18 -8.60 8.39
CA GLY A 273 16.28 -10.06 8.32
C GLY A 273 17.47 -10.51 7.47
N TYR A 274 18.03 -11.66 7.80
CA TYR A 274 19.12 -12.28 7.04
C TYR A 274 18.56 -13.02 5.83
N PHE A 275 19.22 -12.86 4.68
CA PHE A 275 18.95 -13.68 3.49
C PHE A 275 19.34 -15.14 3.76
N ILE A 276 18.49 -16.08 3.36
CA ILE A 276 18.78 -17.52 3.48
C ILE A 276 19.00 -18.11 2.09
N GLU A 277 18.00 -18.05 1.23
CA GLU A 277 18.07 -18.49 -0.17
C GLU A 277 16.96 -17.89 -1.01
N ASP A 278 17.07 -18.02 -2.33
CA ASP A 278 16.01 -17.76 -3.27
C ASP A 278 15.90 -18.87 -4.32
N PHE A 279 14.73 -19.09 -4.84
CA PHE A 279 14.49 -20.13 -5.83
C PHE A 279 13.22 -19.87 -6.66
N TYR A 280 13.09 -20.67 -7.71
CA TYR A 280 11.89 -20.71 -8.55
C TYR A 280 11.15 -22.02 -8.38
N ILE A 281 9.81 -21.96 -8.29
CA ILE A 281 8.93 -23.10 -8.47
C ILE A 281 8.03 -22.77 -9.66
N SER A 282 8.15 -23.52 -10.74
CA SER A 282 7.60 -23.14 -12.03
C SER A 282 8.12 -21.76 -12.44
N ASP A 283 7.31 -20.71 -12.28
CA ASP A 283 7.70 -19.34 -12.61
C ASP A 283 7.51 -18.37 -11.44
N ASP A 284 6.98 -18.87 -10.36
CA ASP A 284 6.86 -18.10 -9.13
C ASP A 284 8.25 -18.00 -8.48
N TYR A 285 8.66 -16.79 -8.18
CA TYR A 285 9.92 -16.51 -7.49
C TYR A 285 9.70 -16.46 -5.99
N PHE A 286 10.60 -17.06 -5.25
CA PHE A 286 10.56 -17.14 -3.79
C PHE A 286 11.84 -16.62 -3.19
N VAL A 287 11.73 -15.86 -2.12
CA VAL A 287 12.84 -15.40 -1.28
C VAL A 287 12.60 -15.84 0.13
N VAL A 288 13.59 -16.44 0.74
CA VAL A 288 13.57 -16.90 2.12
C VAL A 288 14.52 -16.05 2.95
N GLN A 289 14.00 -15.53 4.05
CA GLN A 289 14.76 -14.79 5.06
C GLN A 289 14.44 -15.30 6.46
N ASP A 290 15.26 -15.00 7.44
CA ASP A 290 14.98 -15.37 8.82
C ASP A 290 13.74 -14.64 9.35
N PHE A 291 13.14 -15.24 10.39
CA PHE A 291 11.96 -14.68 11.05
C PHE A 291 12.36 -13.73 12.17
N ILE A 292 11.95 -12.48 12.05
CA ILE A 292 12.08 -11.48 13.12
C ILE A 292 10.88 -11.62 14.07
N ASP A 293 11.14 -11.91 15.34
CA ASP A 293 10.12 -12.00 16.38
C ASP A 293 9.74 -10.60 16.85
N GLY A 294 8.83 -9.98 16.15
CA GLY A 294 8.36 -8.63 16.37
C GLY A 294 6.89 -8.45 16.03
N VAL A 295 6.33 -7.36 16.47
CA VAL A 295 4.96 -6.92 16.18
C VAL A 295 5.04 -5.76 15.19
N ASP A 296 4.14 -5.73 14.21
CA ASP A 296 3.96 -4.58 13.32
C ASP A 296 3.89 -3.29 14.14
N LEU A 297 4.70 -2.29 13.79
CA LEU A 297 4.85 -1.07 14.56
C LEU A 297 3.52 -0.34 14.74
N LEU A 298 2.66 -0.33 13.72
CA LEU A 298 1.35 0.30 13.81
C LEU A 298 0.45 -0.40 14.85
N ASN A 299 0.52 -1.73 14.93
CA ASN A 299 -0.24 -2.50 15.91
C ASN A 299 0.35 -2.35 17.31
N PHE A 300 1.67 -2.26 17.44
CA PHE A 300 2.31 -1.96 18.71
C PHE A 300 1.87 -0.59 19.24
N LEU A 301 1.89 0.45 18.43
CA LEU A 301 1.53 1.83 18.81
C LEU A 301 0.06 2.01 19.24
N LYS A 302 -0.83 1.08 18.89
CA LYS A 302 -2.23 1.08 19.35
C LYS A 302 -2.39 0.63 20.80
N GLN A 303 -1.35 0.09 21.43
CA GLN A 303 -1.40 -0.27 22.85
C GLN A 303 -1.43 1.01 23.70
N SER A 304 -2.31 1.04 24.70
CA SER A 304 -2.61 2.25 25.48
C SER A 304 -1.51 2.71 26.46
N ASN A 305 -0.51 1.87 26.70
CA ASN A 305 0.46 2.06 27.79
C ASN A 305 1.90 2.36 27.33
N ILE A 306 2.06 2.93 26.13
CA ILE A 306 3.40 3.28 25.64
C ILE A 306 3.70 4.71 26.07
N ASP A 307 4.67 4.88 26.98
CA ASP A 307 5.11 6.18 27.44
C ASP A 307 5.86 7.00 26.37
N THR A 308 6.03 8.27 26.62
CA THR A 308 6.67 9.22 25.70
C THR A 308 8.14 8.86 25.43
N ASN A 309 8.91 8.46 26.45
CA ASN A 309 10.31 8.11 26.30
C ASN A 309 10.47 6.90 25.39
N LYS A 310 9.58 5.91 25.55
CA LYS A 310 9.55 4.74 24.67
C LYS A 310 9.29 5.10 23.21
N ARG A 311 8.36 6.03 22.95
CA ARG A 311 8.07 6.53 21.61
C ARG A 311 9.26 7.26 20.99
N ILE A 312 9.95 8.09 21.78
CA ILE A 312 11.19 8.75 21.39
C ILE A 312 12.29 7.73 21.09
N GLY A 313 12.47 6.73 21.96
CA GLY A 313 13.44 5.66 21.75
C GLY A 313 13.22 4.88 20.45
N ILE A 314 11.96 4.52 20.13
CA ILE A 314 11.59 3.88 18.87
C ILE A 314 11.93 4.78 17.69
N MET A 315 11.57 6.07 17.78
CA MET A 315 11.83 7.03 16.71
C MET A 315 13.33 7.22 16.45
N ASN A 316 14.12 7.30 17.52
CA ASN A 316 15.58 7.42 17.42
C ASN A 316 16.24 6.19 16.79
N LYS A 317 15.73 4.99 17.05
CA LYS A 317 16.17 3.75 16.37
C LYS A 317 15.84 3.79 14.86
N ILE A 318 14.66 4.28 14.49
CA ILE A 318 14.29 4.48 13.08
C ILE A 318 15.23 5.49 12.41
N VAL A 319 15.57 6.58 13.10
CA VAL A 319 16.53 7.58 12.60
C VAL A 319 17.92 6.96 12.39
N ASP A 320 18.39 6.09 13.29
CA ASP A 320 19.66 5.37 13.11
C ASP A 320 19.63 4.49 11.87
N ILE A 321 18.56 3.72 11.68
CA ILE A 321 18.37 2.87 10.49
C ILE A 321 18.40 3.72 9.22
N LEU A 322 17.67 4.84 9.19
CA LEU A 322 17.65 5.73 8.03
C LEU A 322 19.00 6.35 7.73
N ASN A 323 19.72 6.83 8.74
CA ASN A 323 21.05 7.39 8.57
C ASN A 323 22.06 6.35 8.05
N ASP A 324 21.96 5.11 8.51
CA ASP A 324 22.79 4.01 8.02
C ASP A 324 22.45 3.67 6.55
N ILE A 325 21.18 3.54 6.21
CA ILE A 325 20.72 3.34 4.82
C ILE A 325 21.20 4.48 3.90
N HIS A 326 21.12 5.72 4.36
CA HIS A 326 21.62 6.87 3.61
C HIS A 326 23.15 6.82 3.41
N SER A 327 23.90 6.34 4.40
CA SER A 327 25.36 6.17 4.27
C SER A 327 25.76 5.08 3.28
N GLU A 328 24.89 4.07 3.08
CA GLU A 328 25.06 3.03 2.05
C GLU A 328 24.62 3.49 0.65
N GLY A 329 24.18 4.75 0.50
CA GLY A 329 23.76 5.32 -0.79
C GLY A 329 22.32 5.06 -1.18
N TYR A 330 21.49 4.58 -0.26
CA TYR A 330 20.06 4.28 -0.48
C TYR A 330 19.16 5.23 0.30
N LYS A 331 17.87 5.31 -0.13
CA LYS A 331 16.77 5.94 0.59
C LYS A 331 15.57 5.01 0.59
N ILE A 332 14.66 5.15 1.57
CA ILE A 332 13.40 4.40 1.60
C ILE A 332 12.38 5.14 0.73
N GLY A 333 12.01 4.55 -0.41
CA GLY A 333 11.06 5.14 -1.37
C GLY A 333 9.62 5.18 -0.84
N ASP A 334 9.20 4.24 0.00
CA ASP A 334 7.86 4.18 0.61
C ASP A 334 7.98 4.00 2.13
N LEU A 335 8.36 5.05 2.83
CA LEU A 335 8.51 5.03 4.29
C LEU A 335 7.14 5.10 4.98
N SER A 336 6.79 4.05 5.72
CA SER A 336 5.53 3.98 6.49
C SER A 336 5.68 3.07 7.72
N PRO A 337 4.79 3.15 8.73
CA PRO A 337 4.87 2.30 9.92
C PRO A 337 4.80 0.80 9.63
N SER A 338 4.16 0.41 8.51
CA SER A 338 4.03 -1.00 8.11
C SER A 338 5.34 -1.63 7.64
N ASN A 339 6.38 -0.83 7.43
CA ASN A 339 7.70 -1.30 7.02
C ASN A 339 8.59 -1.64 8.24
N PHE A 340 8.08 -1.44 9.45
CA PHE A 340 8.84 -1.69 10.68
C PHE A 340 8.15 -2.70 11.58
N LEU A 341 8.95 -3.56 12.22
CA LEU A 341 8.55 -4.39 13.35
C LEU A 341 9.22 -3.85 14.61
N TYR A 342 8.51 -3.91 15.72
CA TYR A 342 9.07 -3.68 17.04
C TYR A 342 9.14 -5.01 17.80
N SER A 343 10.33 -5.38 18.30
CA SER A 343 10.54 -6.54 19.16
C SER A 343 10.64 -6.10 20.61
N SER A 344 9.67 -6.53 21.42
CA SER A 344 9.71 -6.29 22.87
C SER A 344 10.77 -7.12 23.62
N LYS A 345 11.30 -8.18 22.99
CA LYS A 345 12.35 -9.03 23.56
C LYS A 345 13.71 -8.35 23.56
N THR A 346 14.06 -7.71 22.43
CA THR A 346 15.36 -7.03 22.25
C THR A 346 15.24 -5.54 22.46
N ASP A 347 14.01 -5.04 22.59
CA ASP A 347 13.71 -3.61 22.60
C ASP A 347 14.17 -2.90 21.32
N ASP A 348 14.16 -3.57 20.16
CA ASP A 348 14.66 -3.05 18.90
C ASP A 348 13.58 -2.88 17.84
N VAL A 349 13.90 -2.03 16.86
CA VAL A 349 13.11 -1.80 15.65
C VAL A 349 13.82 -2.45 14.47
N PHE A 350 13.05 -3.17 13.67
CA PHE A 350 13.55 -3.85 12.49
C PHE A 350 12.84 -3.33 11.25
N LEU A 351 13.61 -3.07 10.19
CA LEU A 351 13.09 -2.76 8.86
C LEU A 351 12.74 -4.07 8.13
N ILE A 352 11.53 -4.15 7.63
CA ILE A 352 11.07 -5.22 6.73
C ILE A 352 10.74 -4.61 5.36
N ASP A 353 10.64 -5.45 4.33
CA ASP A 353 10.32 -5.02 2.98
C ASP A 353 11.38 -4.07 2.36
N LEU A 354 12.64 -4.56 2.25
CA LEU A 354 13.75 -3.84 1.62
C LEU A 354 13.51 -3.53 0.13
N GLU A 355 12.48 -4.12 -0.48
CA GLU A 355 12.06 -3.83 -1.86
C GLU A 355 11.78 -2.34 -2.12
N ASN A 356 11.50 -1.58 -1.05
CA ASN A 356 11.26 -0.14 -1.12
C ASN A 356 12.53 0.71 -1.02
N LEU A 357 13.72 0.09 -0.88
CA LEU A 357 14.98 0.82 -0.94
C LEU A 357 15.31 1.19 -2.39
N GLU A 358 15.61 2.46 -2.58
CA GLU A 358 15.96 3.05 -3.86
C GLU A 358 17.35 3.73 -3.74
N PRO A 359 18.22 3.69 -4.77
CA PRO A 359 19.40 4.54 -4.78
C PRO A 359 19.02 6.01 -4.58
N ILE A 360 19.81 6.77 -3.82
CA ILE A 360 19.52 8.19 -3.52
C ILE A 360 19.31 9.01 -4.79
N MET A 361 20.05 8.71 -5.85
CA MET A 361 19.95 9.42 -7.13
C MET A 361 18.72 9.05 -7.97
N THR A 362 17.93 8.06 -7.56
CA THR A 362 16.69 7.71 -8.26
C THR A 362 15.65 8.81 -8.10
N THR A 363 15.10 9.26 -9.23
CA THR A 363 14.11 10.35 -9.26
C THR A 363 12.68 9.88 -9.54
N VAL A 364 12.50 8.61 -9.92
CA VAL A 364 11.19 8.03 -10.25
C VAL A 364 10.69 7.17 -9.11
N ARG A 365 9.48 7.45 -8.64
CA ARG A 365 8.80 6.66 -7.61
C ARG A 365 7.80 5.72 -8.25
N ASN A 366 7.84 4.45 -7.87
CA ASN A 366 6.93 3.42 -8.37
C ASN A 366 5.70 3.22 -7.47
N VAL A 367 5.89 3.32 -6.18
CA VAL A 367 4.88 3.02 -5.15
C VAL A 367 4.96 4.06 -4.04
N HIS A 368 3.81 4.39 -3.44
CA HIS A 368 3.74 5.25 -2.26
C HIS A 368 2.55 4.88 -1.38
N THR A 369 2.74 5.02 -0.08
CA THR A 369 1.65 4.88 0.90
C THR A 369 0.99 6.26 1.09
N PRO A 370 -0.34 6.36 0.89
CA PRO A 370 -1.05 7.61 1.14
C PRO A 370 -0.76 8.15 2.55
N PHE A 371 -0.71 9.48 2.69
CA PHE A 371 -0.37 10.23 3.91
C PHE A 371 1.12 10.28 4.29
N PHE A 372 1.96 9.41 3.74
CA PHE A 372 3.41 9.43 3.92
C PHE A 372 4.14 10.02 2.71
N VAL A 373 3.43 10.69 1.83
CA VAL A 373 3.97 11.42 0.69
C VAL A 373 3.26 12.76 0.59
N ASN A 374 4.01 13.84 0.31
CA ASN A 374 3.44 15.14 0.08
C ASN A 374 2.70 15.15 -1.28
N PRO A 375 1.36 15.26 -1.30
CA PRO A 375 0.59 15.23 -2.53
C PRO A 375 0.67 16.53 -3.35
N ASP A 376 1.23 17.62 -2.79
CA ASP A 376 1.45 18.89 -3.49
C ASP A 376 2.70 18.82 -4.40
N VAL A 377 3.52 17.77 -4.25
CA VAL A 377 4.67 17.45 -5.12
C VAL A 377 4.25 16.35 -6.11
N ASP A 378 4.88 16.30 -7.28
CA ASP A 378 4.62 15.21 -8.25
C ASP A 378 4.88 13.85 -7.59
N LEU A 379 3.80 13.06 -7.44
CA LEU A 379 3.84 11.76 -6.78
C LEU A 379 4.72 10.73 -7.50
N LYS A 380 5.11 11.00 -8.75
CA LYS A 380 6.03 10.16 -9.50
C LYS A 380 7.50 10.47 -9.18
N GLN A 381 7.77 11.59 -8.49
CA GLN A 381 9.13 11.94 -8.10
C GLN A 381 9.50 11.31 -6.76
N SER A 382 10.66 10.65 -6.74
CA SER A 382 11.28 10.11 -5.54
C SER A 382 12.45 11.00 -5.15
N THR A 383 12.22 11.91 -4.21
CA THR A 383 13.23 12.85 -3.72
C THR A 383 13.56 12.57 -2.27
N ILE A 384 14.74 13.01 -1.81
CA ILE A 384 15.08 12.89 -0.38
C ILE A 384 14.16 13.76 0.49
N GLY A 385 13.65 14.87 -0.02
CA GLY A 385 12.65 15.69 0.67
C GLY A 385 11.36 14.93 0.97
N GLN A 386 10.94 14.02 0.07
CA GLN A 386 9.79 13.13 0.33
C GLN A 386 10.06 12.13 1.46
N VAL A 387 11.31 11.68 1.64
CA VAL A 387 11.69 10.81 2.77
C VAL A 387 11.58 11.56 4.08
N TYR A 388 12.05 12.81 4.13
CA TYR A 388 11.92 13.65 5.33
C TYR A 388 10.46 13.98 5.66
N PHE A 389 9.63 14.23 4.63
CA PHE A 389 8.20 14.39 4.81
C PHE A 389 7.57 13.14 5.41
N ALA A 390 7.86 11.96 4.84
CA ALA A 390 7.36 10.69 5.33
C ALA A 390 7.81 10.42 6.77
N LEU A 391 9.05 10.76 7.11
CA LEU A 391 9.60 10.63 8.46
C LEU A 391 8.89 11.57 9.46
N CYS A 392 8.58 12.80 9.05
CA CYS A 392 7.77 13.72 9.86
C CYS A 392 6.39 13.12 10.17
N MET A 393 5.71 12.60 9.15
CA MET A 393 4.39 11.98 9.31
C MET A 393 4.44 10.70 10.16
N LEU A 394 5.51 9.90 10.01
CA LEU A 394 5.77 8.72 10.83
C LEU A 394 5.99 9.11 12.29
N GLY A 395 6.84 10.11 12.55
CA GLY A 395 7.08 10.63 13.90
C GLY A 395 5.80 11.15 14.54
N TYR A 396 5.02 11.95 13.83
CA TYR A 396 3.72 12.41 14.32
C TYR A 396 2.79 11.24 14.70
N SER A 397 2.70 10.22 13.82
CA SER A 397 1.88 9.04 14.09
C SER A 397 2.37 8.25 15.32
N ILE A 398 3.69 8.15 15.52
CA ILE A 398 4.29 7.47 16.67
C ILE A 398 4.01 8.24 17.97
N PHE A 399 4.18 9.55 17.98
CA PHE A 399 4.04 10.36 19.19
C PHE A 399 2.60 10.51 19.65
N THR A 400 1.66 10.70 18.69
CA THR A 400 0.26 10.97 19.01
C THR A 400 -0.64 9.74 18.97
N SER A 401 -0.16 8.57 18.50
CA SER A 401 -1.00 7.43 18.10
C SER A 401 -2.11 7.85 17.12
N GLY A 402 -1.87 8.92 16.38
CA GLY A 402 -2.84 9.58 15.52
C GLY A 402 -3.11 8.83 14.23
N THR A 403 -4.35 8.87 13.79
CA THR A 403 -4.74 8.37 12.49
C THR A 403 -4.71 9.53 11.50
N LEU A 404 -3.79 9.47 10.53
CA LEU A 404 -3.61 10.48 9.49
C LEU A 404 -4.74 10.40 8.43
N LYS A 405 -5.94 10.91 8.73
CA LYS A 405 -7.10 10.70 7.83
C LYS A 405 -7.35 11.83 6.81
N PHE A 406 -6.82 13.06 6.95
CA PHE A 406 -7.35 14.20 6.21
C PHE A 406 -6.33 15.26 5.75
N LEU A 407 -5.21 14.84 5.16
CA LEU A 407 -4.26 15.79 4.62
C LEU A 407 -4.44 15.93 3.10
N LYS A 408 -5.37 16.78 2.69
CA LYS A 408 -5.45 17.29 1.31
C LYS A 408 -5.28 18.79 1.34
N GLY A 409 -4.44 19.33 0.46
CA GLY A 409 -4.37 20.74 0.18
C GLY A 409 -5.73 21.27 -0.30
N ASP A 410 -5.98 22.57 -0.19
CA ASP A 410 -7.16 23.22 -0.74
C ASP A 410 -6.74 24.33 -1.67
N SER A 411 -6.78 24.04 -2.97
CA SER A 411 -6.39 24.98 -4.01
C SER A 411 -7.26 26.25 -4.04
N LYS A 412 -8.51 26.17 -3.58
CA LYS A 412 -9.43 27.33 -3.54
C LYS A 412 -8.97 28.40 -2.54
N TYR A 413 -8.33 27.97 -1.45
CA TYR A 413 -7.84 28.85 -0.40
C TYR A 413 -6.32 28.97 -0.38
N HIS A 414 -5.61 28.46 -1.39
CA HIS A 414 -4.14 28.40 -1.46
C HIS A 414 -3.48 27.73 -0.24
N ILE A 415 -4.20 26.80 0.43
CA ILE A 415 -3.68 26.07 1.56
C ILE A 415 -2.95 24.83 1.06
N THR A 416 -1.65 24.77 1.26
CA THR A 416 -0.81 23.62 0.95
C THR A 416 -0.96 22.53 2.02
N VAL A 417 -0.53 21.31 1.71
CA VAL A 417 -0.48 20.23 2.71
C VAL A 417 0.52 20.58 3.81
N LEU A 418 1.63 21.22 3.50
CA LEU A 418 2.64 21.64 4.48
C LEU A 418 2.03 22.57 5.53
N ASN A 419 1.32 23.62 5.12
CA ASN A 419 0.65 24.55 6.05
C ASN A 419 -0.36 23.83 6.97
N LYS A 420 -1.09 22.84 6.42
CA LYS A 420 -2.02 22.06 7.24
C LYS A 420 -1.31 21.18 8.27
N ILE A 421 -0.14 20.64 7.92
CA ILE A 421 0.66 19.86 8.85
C ILE A 421 1.22 20.77 9.94
N GLU A 422 1.76 21.94 9.60
CA GLU A 422 2.23 22.91 10.59
C GLU A 422 1.12 23.24 11.62
N GLN A 423 -0.07 23.58 11.14
CA GLN A 423 -1.23 23.84 12.00
C GLN A 423 -1.62 22.61 12.85
N LEU A 424 -1.54 21.41 12.29
CA LEU A 424 -1.81 20.16 13.00
C LEU A 424 -0.79 19.92 14.11
N LEU A 425 0.50 20.15 13.86
CA LEU A 425 1.56 19.99 14.85
C LEU A 425 1.38 20.96 16.02
N GLU A 426 1.12 22.23 15.74
CA GLU A 426 0.87 23.26 16.75
C GLU A 426 -0.39 22.96 17.57
N LEU A 427 -1.48 22.55 16.92
CA LEU A 427 -2.71 22.15 17.60
C LEU A 427 -2.48 20.95 18.53
N SER A 428 -1.76 19.94 18.05
CA SER A 428 -1.47 18.74 18.84
C SER A 428 -0.57 19.06 20.05
N HIS A 429 0.36 19.98 19.89
CA HIS A 429 1.20 20.47 20.97
C HIS A 429 0.36 21.25 22.01
N THR A 430 -0.49 22.20 21.58
CA THR A 430 -1.38 22.95 22.51
C THR A 430 -2.36 22.05 23.25
N GLN A 431 -2.72 20.90 22.67
CA GLN A 431 -3.55 19.88 23.31
C GLN A 431 -2.74 18.93 24.23
N GLY A 432 -1.43 19.13 24.38
CA GLY A 432 -0.55 18.30 25.20
C GLY A 432 -0.29 16.89 24.62
N GLN A 433 -0.54 16.69 23.32
CA GLN A 433 -0.25 15.43 22.62
C GLN A 433 1.20 15.32 22.16
N LEU A 434 1.88 16.45 22.00
CA LEU A 434 3.30 16.55 21.65
C LEU A 434 4.03 17.35 22.73
N THR A 435 5.27 16.96 23.02
CA THR A 435 6.19 17.78 23.82
C THR A 435 6.87 18.85 22.95
N ASP A 436 7.53 19.83 23.56
CA ASP A 436 8.29 20.85 22.84
C ASP A 436 9.36 20.22 21.93
N GLU A 437 10.11 19.23 22.43
CA GLU A 437 11.14 18.54 21.68
C GLU A 437 10.58 17.80 20.47
N GLN A 438 9.45 17.13 20.65
CA GLN A 438 8.77 16.43 19.57
C GLN A 438 8.27 17.40 18.50
N LEU A 439 7.68 18.52 18.92
CA LEU A 439 7.23 19.58 18.01
C LEU A 439 8.42 20.14 17.21
N PHE A 440 9.48 20.58 17.88
CA PHE A 440 10.67 21.15 17.21
C PHE A 440 11.32 20.16 16.25
N TRP A 441 11.40 18.90 16.63
CA TRP A 441 11.96 17.87 15.76
C TRP A 441 11.08 17.61 14.53
N LEU A 442 9.76 17.57 14.67
CA LEU A 442 8.83 17.41 13.55
C LEU A 442 8.88 18.62 12.60
N GLN A 443 8.95 19.83 13.14
CA GLN A 443 9.13 21.05 12.35
C GLN A 443 10.47 21.07 11.61
N TYR A 444 11.54 20.61 12.28
CA TYR A 444 12.85 20.42 11.61
C TYR A 444 12.76 19.49 10.40
N LEU A 445 12.09 18.35 10.52
CA LEU A 445 11.88 17.43 9.39
C LEU A 445 11.00 18.04 8.29
N LEU A 446 9.97 18.78 8.66
CA LEU A 446 9.10 19.46 7.72
C LEU A 446 9.87 20.51 6.90
N ASN A 447 10.78 21.25 7.54
CA ASN A 447 11.70 22.17 6.87
C ASN A 447 12.66 21.42 5.93
N LEU A 448 13.24 20.30 6.37
CA LEU A 448 14.11 19.47 5.52
C LEU A 448 13.34 18.94 4.30
N SER A 449 12.06 18.63 4.44
CA SER A 449 11.23 18.11 3.35
C SER A 449 11.09 19.06 2.16
N GLN A 450 11.35 20.34 2.37
CA GLN A 450 11.36 21.37 1.33
C GLN A 450 12.69 21.46 0.59
N THR A 451 13.68 20.69 1.02
CA THR A 451 15.00 20.63 0.40
C THR A 451 15.25 19.29 -0.28
N ASN A 452 16.17 19.26 -1.24
CA ASN A 452 16.65 18.02 -1.83
C ASN A 452 18.09 17.67 -1.37
N ASN A 453 18.54 18.27 -0.26
CA ASN A 453 19.85 18.04 0.28
C ASN A 453 19.83 16.82 1.21
N LEU A 454 20.72 15.86 0.93
CA LEU A 454 20.97 14.76 1.84
C LEU A 454 21.72 15.26 3.08
N VAL A 455 21.10 15.10 4.24
CA VAL A 455 21.72 15.45 5.52
C VAL A 455 21.60 14.29 6.50
N LYS A 456 22.52 14.21 7.45
CA LYS A 456 22.39 13.30 8.59
C LYS A 456 21.23 13.77 9.46
N ILE A 457 20.23 12.93 9.63
CA ILE A 457 19.03 13.25 10.43
C ILE A 457 19.42 13.26 11.90
N LYS A 458 19.09 14.34 12.59
CA LYS A 458 19.32 14.46 14.04
C LYS A 458 18.30 13.60 14.82
N LYS A 459 18.76 12.96 15.88
CA LYS A 459 17.90 12.31 16.86
C LYS A 459 17.13 13.33 17.67
N ILE A 460 16.05 12.87 18.28
CA ILE A 460 15.36 13.65 19.31
C ILE A 460 16.21 13.52 20.56
N GLU A 461 16.73 14.64 21.03
CA GLU A 461 17.50 14.69 22.26
C GLU A 461 16.52 14.67 23.43
N GLU A 462 16.76 13.79 24.41
CA GLU A 462 16.14 13.89 25.72
C GLU A 462 16.81 15.03 26.47
N HIS A 463 16.49 16.25 26.15
CA HIS A 463 16.92 17.34 26.98
C HIS A 463 16.17 17.30 28.32
N LYS A 464 16.91 17.17 29.41
CA LYS A 464 16.44 17.65 30.68
C LYS A 464 16.40 19.18 30.55
N TYR A 465 15.28 19.66 30.03
CA TYR A 465 15.08 21.10 29.94
C TYR A 465 15.20 21.72 31.32
N ASP A 466 16.10 22.66 31.46
CA ASP A 466 16.03 23.65 32.51
C ASP A 466 14.93 24.65 32.10
N TYR A 467 13.68 24.25 32.37
CA TYR A 467 12.47 25.06 32.12
C TYR A 467 12.62 26.52 32.58
N LYS A 468 13.46 26.76 33.60
CA LYS A 468 13.72 28.09 34.13
C LYS A 468 14.46 29.00 33.16
N THR A 469 15.47 28.51 32.49
CA THR A 469 16.32 29.32 31.59
C THR A 469 15.62 29.64 30.29
N GLU A 470 14.86 28.71 29.70
CA GLU A 470 14.18 28.96 28.44
C GLU A 470 12.87 29.72 28.58
N CYS A 471 12.07 29.45 29.59
CA CYS A 471 10.94 30.31 29.90
C CYS A 471 11.38 31.77 30.08
N ASN A 472 12.52 32.02 30.69
CA ASN A 472 13.08 33.36 30.83
C ASN A 472 13.48 33.99 29.50
N SER A 473 14.00 33.22 28.53
CA SER A 473 14.36 33.75 27.22
C SER A 473 13.13 34.06 26.37
N VAL A 474 12.13 33.20 26.38
CA VAL A 474 10.83 33.42 25.70
C VAL A 474 10.07 34.59 26.32
N LEU A 475 10.06 34.69 27.66
CA LEU A 475 9.45 35.80 28.37
C LEU A 475 10.13 37.13 28.06
N ARG A 476 11.48 37.18 28.00
CA ARG A 476 12.22 38.37 27.56
C ARG A 476 11.89 38.73 26.12
N PHE A 477 11.87 37.77 25.22
CA PHE A 477 11.50 38.01 23.82
C PHE A 477 10.08 38.56 23.68
N LEU A 478 9.10 37.98 24.40
CA LEU A 478 7.71 38.48 24.41
C LEU A 478 7.62 39.88 24.98
N LEU A 479 8.29 40.15 26.09
CA LEU A 479 8.32 41.47 26.71
C LEU A 479 8.97 42.54 25.84
N ASP A 480 10.07 42.20 25.16
CA ASP A 480 10.76 43.11 24.22
C ASP A 480 9.96 43.43 22.97
N LYS A 481 9.10 42.50 22.54
CA LYS A 481 8.22 42.62 21.35
C LYS A 481 6.87 43.28 21.65
N THR A 482 6.41 43.25 22.89
CA THR A 482 5.03 43.67 23.26
C THR A 482 4.95 45.06 23.88
N VAL A 483 6.08 45.63 24.26
CA VAL A 483 6.10 46.99 24.87
C VAL A 483 6.48 48.03 23.81
N ASN A 484 5.56 48.98 23.52
CA ASN A 484 5.86 50.08 22.60
C ASN A 484 6.71 51.16 23.30
N SER A 485 7.15 52.19 22.54
CA SER A 485 7.92 53.34 23.06
C SER A 485 7.24 54.16 24.13
N GLU A 486 5.93 53.97 24.38
CA GLU A 486 5.14 54.64 25.39
C GLU A 486 4.89 53.75 26.63
N GLY A 487 5.48 52.56 26.71
CA GLY A 487 5.30 51.61 27.80
C GLY A 487 3.96 50.85 27.79
N ARG A 488 3.18 50.96 26.72
CA ARG A 488 1.91 50.22 26.59
C ARG A 488 2.10 48.89 25.94
N ILE A 489 1.40 47.85 26.45
CA ILE A 489 1.41 46.53 25.86
C ILE A 489 0.56 46.51 24.60
N THR A 490 1.19 46.15 23.49
CA THR A 490 0.50 45.94 22.23
C THR A 490 0.80 44.53 21.71
N SER A 491 -0.21 43.78 21.25
CA SER A 491 0.00 42.51 20.58
C SER A 491 -0.22 42.68 19.07
N SER A 492 0.63 42.07 18.24
CA SER A 492 0.37 41.97 16.80
C SER A 492 -0.75 40.96 16.55
N THR A 493 -1.76 41.38 15.79
CA THR A 493 -2.73 40.42 15.23
C THR A 493 -2.15 39.77 13.99
N GLU A 494 -2.73 38.67 13.54
CA GLU A 494 -2.37 37.97 12.28
C GLU A 494 -2.35 38.89 11.04
N PHE A 495 -2.90 40.10 11.16
CA PHE A 495 -2.97 41.10 10.08
C PHE A 495 -1.98 42.27 10.23
N GLY A 496 -1.01 42.14 11.15
CA GLY A 496 0.05 43.14 11.32
C GLY A 496 -0.39 44.46 12.01
N ASN A 497 -1.60 44.56 12.49
CA ASN A 497 -2.08 45.73 13.25
C ASN A 497 -1.87 45.53 14.72
N PHE A 498 -1.25 46.52 15.36
CA PHE A 498 -1.14 46.57 16.84
C PHE A 498 -2.47 47.04 17.43
N VAL A 499 -3.13 46.16 18.18
CA VAL A 499 -4.40 46.44 18.84
C VAL A 499 -4.26 46.16 20.33
N SER A 500 -4.61 47.10 21.19
CA SER A 500 -4.77 46.82 22.61
C SER A 500 -6.07 46.04 22.79
N ASN A 501 -5.96 44.75 22.99
CA ASN A 501 -7.09 43.84 23.14
C ASN A 501 -6.99 43.11 24.48
N LEU A 502 -8.03 43.17 25.29
CA LEU A 502 -8.12 42.51 26.61
C LEU A 502 -8.60 41.06 26.53
N SER A 503 -8.82 40.52 25.32
CA SER A 503 -9.30 39.14 25.17
C SER A 503 -8.27 38.10 25.62
N PHE A 504 -8.77 37.00 26.21
CA PHE A 504 -7.91 35.92 26.72
C PHE A 504 -7.20 35.16 25.57
N GLN A 505 -7.81 35.06 24.41
CA GLN A 505 -7.32 34.25 23.28
C GLN A 505 -6.28 34.95 22.41
N HIS A 506 -6.38 36.26 22.22
CA HIS A 506 -5.52 37.02 21.30
C HIS A 506 -5.02 38.35 21.88
N GLY A 507 -5.13 38.55 23.19
CA GLY A 507 -4.84 39.83 23.83
C GLY A 507 -3.96 39.74 25.07
N ILE A 508 -3.89 40.87 25.77
CA ILE A 508 -3.05 41.07 26.96
C ILE A 508 -3.32 40.03 28.07
N ALA A 509 -4.58 39.62 28.26
CA ALA A 509 -4.92 38.61 29.26
C ALA A 509 -4.35 37.22 28.92
N GLY A 510 -4.27 36.85 27.66
CA GLY A 510 -3.64 35.60 27.18
C GLY A 510 -2.12 35.58 27.38
N LEU A 511 -1.48 36.75 27.34
CA LEU A 511 -0.04 36.92 27.62
C LEU A 511 0.25 36.95 29.13
N LEU A 512 -0.59 37.61 29.93
CA LEU A 512 -0.37 37.78 31.35
C LEU A 512 -0.67 36.53 32.18
N PHE A 513 -1.55 35.63 31.72
CA PHE A 513 -1.92 34.43 32.45
C PHE A 513 -0.77 33.41 32.58
N PRO A 514 -0.01 33.08 31.52
CA PRO A 514 1.21 32.27 31.64
C PRO A 514 2.28 32.96 32.50
N LEU A 515 2.44 34.28 32.35
CA LEU A 515 3.40 35.07 33.11
C LEU A 515 3.13 35.02 34.63
N ASN A 516 1.87 35.05 35.04
CA ASN A 516 1.48 34.98 36.45
C ASN A 516 1.66 33.58 37.06
N LYS A 517 1.69 32.51 36.24
CA LYS A 517 1.99 31.15 36.68
C LYS A 517 3.48 30.83 36.78
N LEU A 518 4.32 31.59 36.08
CA LEU A 518 5.76 31.42 36.04
C LEU A 518 6.45 32.39 37.01
N TYR A 519 6.11 32.29 38.29
CA TYR A 519 6.62 33.15 39.35
C TYR A 519 8.16 33.21 39.33
N HIS A 520 8.72 34.38 39.00
CA HIS A 520 10.16 34.64 39.05
C HIS A 520 10.44 36.02 39.65
N PRO A 521 11.22 36.11 40.76
CA PRO A 521 11.42 37.39 41.49
C PRO A 521 12.03 38.53 40.69
N GLU A 522 12.87 38.22 39.68
CA GLU A 522 13.49 39.22 38.80
C GLU A 522 12.54 39.81 37.74
N LEU A 523 11.44 39.13 37.45
CA LEU A 523 10.42 39.56 36.50
C LEU A 523 9.30 40.36 37.17
N ASP A 524 9.16 40.25 38.48
CA ASP A 524 8.08 40.87 39.25
C ASP A 524 8.04 42.40 39.07
N SER A 525 9.18 43.06 39.06
CA SER A 525 9.21 44.54 38.93
C SER A 525 8.75 45.00 37.53
N LYS A 526 9.08 44.23 36.48
CA LYS A 526 8.63 44.53 35.10
C LYS A 526 7.16 44.14 34.90
N ILE A 527 6.72 43.02 35.46
CA ILE A 527 5.33 42.56 35.39
C ILE A 527 4.42 43.50 36.18
N LEU A 528 4.83 43.93 37.40
CA LEU A 528 4.10 44.90 38.17
C LEU A 528 4.04 46.28 37.50
N SER A 529 5.10 46.71 36.82
CA SER A 529 5.05 47.94 36.03
C SER A 529 4.10 47.85 34.84
N ILE A 530 3.92 46.68 34.27
CA ILE A 530 3.01 46.41 33.15
C ILE A 530 1.55 46.35 33.63
N ILE A 531 1.30 45.79 34.82
CA ILE A 531 -0.05 45.66 35.39
C ILE A 531 -0.56 47.02 35.93
N ASN A 532 0.34 47.88 36.36
CA ASN A 532 0.00 49.20 36.94
C ASN A 532 -0.05 50.36 35.94
N ASN A 533 0.28 50.10 34.65
CA ASN A 533 0.10 51.02 33.52
C ASN A 533 -1.07 50.56 32.60
#